data_47eb938903919079b8ab2b06f8d9fa70
#
_entry.id   47eb938903919079b8ab2b06f8d9fa70
#
_cell.length_a   1.000
_cell.length_b   1.000
_cell.length_c   1.000
_cell.angle_alpha   90.00
_cell.angle_beta   90.00
_cell.angle_gamma   90.00
#
_symmetry.space_group_name_H-M   'P 1'
#
loop_
_entity.id
_entity.type
_entity.pdbx_description
1 polymer ?
#
loop_
_entity_poly.entity_id
_entity_poly.type
_entity_poly.pdbx_seq_one_letter_code
_entity_poly.pdbx_strand_id
1 'polypeptide(L)'
;MPRLYFEYCSPKPFFWYFLLGWMCLLTIIPSNAQTPDSIALEVKYALNYLETNQCKATVDGKEYAGEWPAYMQMHTRFVLLGTRHKYRDSNSFTTIGTHNLLAELYLLDTTLKEIRPMLEKAYPEIRSYATGNAYNFWKKLPPNRDLQRGNEPSPVPLVRRPTHYKLNSRYINNAANVENDADDTASGNLATWYHNQIFGTKDSTASHALFDAFLDENRKNRHWYNYLFNGCPNSSAYMTWLGREADFKRWNILKTIGHNQTFFLKSSICYPTPYQAYIPYGTNDLDAVVNANVLTYLAKSGDLSQSKGRRGAKNFIEHQAERQRWRRAATYYPNRYHFHYAVARALAAGDTSLRTTAQIMLTHLRETQRPNGSFRSRRKVNHRDVLQSSAYALLAMLYFREAGVDVPATSVKQAVQFIRSQQRVENDQIYWTGGVFFSGGTVVRNVLYFTSDAYTTALIALGLQKFRKYY
;
A
#
# COMPACT_ATOMS: atom_id res chain seq x y z
N MET A 1 44.69 -52.76 -3.46
CA MET A 1 45.10 -53.64 -2.32
C MET A 1 45.40 -52.74 -1.13
N PRO A 2 45.04 -53.13 0.12
CA PRO A 2 44.01 -54.06 0.53
C PRO A 2 42.92 -53.39 1.42
N ARG A 3 41.87 -54.17 1.58
CA ARG A 3 40.75 -54.05 2.53
C ARG A 3 41.21 -54.07 3.99
N LEU A 4 40.44 -53.43 4.86
CA LEU A 4 40.22 -53.92 6.22
C LEU A 4 38.77 -53.66 6.67
N TYR A 5 38.11 -54.75 6.94
CA TYR A 5 36.83 -54.90 7.64
C TYR A 5 36.96 -54.54 9.10
N PHE A 6 35.96 -53.99 9.70
CA PHE A 6 35.61 -54.33 11.08
C PHE A 6 34.08 -54.35 11.28
N GLU A 7 33.65 -55.47 11.78
CA GLU A 7 32.29 -55.86 12.13
C GLU A 7 31.89 -55.48 13.54
N TYR A 8 30.57 -55.36 13.69
CA TYR A 8 29.74 -55.66 14.85
C TYR A 8 29.91 -54.88 16.18
N CYS A 9 28.81 -54.23 16.60
CA CYS A 9 28.04 -54.68 17.76
C CYS A 9 26.72 -53.91 17.84
N SER A 10 25.60 -54.63 17.77
CA SER A 10 24.25 -54.17 18.09
C SER A 10 24.03 -54.27 19.60
N PRO A 11 23.26 -53.37 20.20
CA PRO A 11 22.50 -53.69 21.39
C PRO A 11 20.99 -53.47 21.17
N LYS A 12 20.27 -54.42 21.76
CA LYS A 12 18.87 -54.79 21.73
C LYS A 12 17.85 -53.69 22.08
N PRO A 13 16.59 -53.86 21.65
CA PRO A 13 15.53 -52.88 21.85
C PRO A 13 14.75 -53.18 23.16
N PHE A 14 14.98 -52.40 24.19
CA PHE A 14 14.16 -52.47 25.41
C PHE A 14 13.81 -51.13 26.05
N PHE A 15 14.01 -50.00 25.34
CA PHE A 15 13.78 -48.68 25.94
C PHE A 15 12.70 -47.84 25.23
N TRP A 16 11.97 -48.40 24.28
CA TRP A 16 11.03 -47.64 23.46
C TRP A 16 9.57 -47.69 23.90
N TYR A 17 9.22 -48.55 24.87
CA TYR A 17 7.83 -48.67 25.32
C TYR A 17 7.42 -47.74 26.47
N PHE A 18 8.34 -47.07 27.12
CA PHE A 18 8.00 -46.12 28.20
C PHE A 18 7.86 -44.66 27.76
N LEU A 19 8.30 -44.31 26.55
CA LEU A 19 8.20 -42.94 25.99
C LEU A 19 6.93 -42.69 25.19
N LEU A 20 6.23 -43.73 24.74
CA LEU A 20 4.97 -43.62 24.00
C LEU A 20 3.74 -43.40 24.89
N GLY A 21 3.85 -43.69 26.17
CA GLY A 21 2.75 -43.49 27.16
C GLY A 21 2.64 -42.04 27.67
N TRP A 22 3.66 -41.25 27.54
CA TRP A 22 3.67 -39.85 28.02
C TRP A 22 3.47 -38.80 26.92
N MET A 23 3.49 -39.19 25.65
CA MET A 23 3.22 -38.23 24.54
C MET A 23 1.73 -38.10 24.16
N CYS A 24 0.84 -38.89 24.75
CA CYS A 24 -0.61 -38.77 24.51
C CYS A 24 -1.35 -37.89 25.54
N LEU A 25 -0.67 -37.24 26.46
CA LEU A 25 -1.27 -36.36 27.49
C LEU A 25 -0.93 -34.87 27.35
N LEU A 26 -0.26 -34.49 26.29
CA LEU A 26 -0.02 -33.08 25.99
C LEU A 26 -0.59 -32.75 24.61
N THR A 27 -1.57 -31.89 24.68
CA THR A 27 -2.21 -31.06 23.67
C THR A 27 -3.67 -31.40 23.36
N ILE A 28 -4.52 -31.38 24.38
CA ILE A 28 -5.77 -30.68 24.20
C ILE A 28 -5.42 -29.21 24.45
N ILE A 29 -4.81 -28.54 23.47
CA ILE A 29 -4.91 -27.09 23.36
C ILE A 29 -6.39 -26.85 23.14
N PRO A 30 -7.11 -26.17 24.04
CA PRO A 30 -8.46 -25.80 23.78
C PRO A 30 -8.42 -25.03 22.44
N SER A 31 -9.14 -25.52 21.44
CA SER A 31 -9.45 -24.73 20.26
C SER A 31 -10.06 -23.45 20.84
N ASN A 32 -9.31 -22.34 20.87
CA ASN A 32 -9.86 -21.05 21.25
C ASN A 32 -11.05 -20.82 20.35
N ALA A 33 -12.23 -21.10 20.86
CA ALA A 33 -13.47 -20.80 20.20
C ALA A 33 -13.40 -19.32 19.81
N GLN A 34 -13.64 -19.01 18.55
CA GLN A 34 -13.70 -17.66 18.03
C GLN A 34 -14.93 -16.98 18.64
N THR A 35 -14.84 -16.60 19.91
CA THR A 35 -15.92 -15.83 20.52
C THR A 35 -15.81 -14.39 20.02
N PRO A 36 -16.91 -13.72 19.70
CA PRO A 36 -16.92 -12.30 19.35
C PRO A 36 -16.14 -11.44 20.36
N ASP A 37 -16.17 -11.80 21.63
CA ASP A 37 -15.48 -11.10 22.71
C ASP A 37 -13.95 -11.18 22.62
N SER A 38 -13.38 -12.32 22.18
CA SER A 38 -11.94 -12.45 22.00
C SER A 38 -11.42 -11.55 20.89
N ILE A 39 -12.18 -11.41 19.79
CA ILE A 39 -11.81 -10.53 18.67
C ILE A 39 -11.94 -9.07 19.07
N ALA A 40 -12.96 -8.70 19.87
CA ALA A 40 -13.09 -7.33 20.39
C ALA A 40 -11.86 -6.92 21.21
N LEU A 41 -11.37 -7.82 22.05
CA LEU A 41 -10.18 -7.59 22.86
C LEU A 41 -8.92 -7.46 21.99
N GLU A 42 -8.78 -8.30 20.94
CA GLU A 42 -7.67 -8.20 20.00
C GLU A 42 -7.68 -6.87 19.23
N VAL A 43 -8.84 -6.39 18.80
CA VAL A 43 -8.99 -5.08 18.18
C VAL A 43 -8.55 -3.96 19.15
N LYS A 44 -8.99 -4.02 20.42
CA LYS A 44 -8.58 -3.06 21.43
C LYS A 44 -7.06 -3.05 21.65
N TYR A 45 -6.43 -4.21 21.77
CA TYR A 45 -4.97 -4.29 21.92
C TYR A 45 -4.23 -3.84 20.64
N ALA A 46 -4.82 -4.03 19.46
CA ALA A 46 -4.29 -3.47 18.23
C ALA A 46 -4.36 -1.94 18.22
N LEU A 47 -5.42 -1.34 18.76
CA LEU A 47 -5.54 0.10 18.91
C LEU A 47 -4.52 0.65 19.92
N ASN A 48 -4.28 -0.04 21.04
CA ASN A 48 -3.21 0.33 21.98
C ASN A 48 -1.83 0.38 21.30
N TYR A 49 -1.54 -0.60 20.45
CA TYR A 49 -0.30 -0.59 19.65
C TYR A 49 -0.24 0.63 18.71
N LEU A 50 -1.33 0.93 18.00
CA LEU A 50 -1.40 2.03 17.04
C LEU A 50 -1.24 3.40 17.73
N GLU A 51 -1.87 3.60 18.88
CA GLU A 51 -1.74 4.81 19.69
C GLU A 51 -0.31 5.00 20.22
N THR A 52 0.27 3.94 20.75
CA THR A 52 1.64 3.97 21.31
C THR A 52 2.68 4.29 20.22
N ASN A 53 2.49 3.76 19.00
CA ASN A 53 3.42 3.93 17.88
C ASN A 53 3.13 5.17 17.02
N GLN A 54 2.07 5.93 17.29
CA GLN A 54 1.87 7.21 16.63
C GLN A 54 2.87 8.24 17.14
N CYS A 55 3.56 8.95 16.24
CA CYS A 55 4.56 9.95 16.60
C CYS A 55 3.95 11.06 17.44
N LYS A 56 4.56 11.32 18.59
CA LYS A 56 4.07 12.32 19.56
C LYS A 56 4.63 13.70 19.31
N ALA A 57 5.83 13.79 18.76
CA ALA A 57 6.54 15.04 18.52
C ALA A 57 7.17 15.06 17.13
N THR A 58 7.32 16.26 16.58
CA THR A 58 8.05 16.47 15.34
C THR A 58 9.54 16.57 15.62
N VAL A 59 10.33 15.78 14.89
CA VAL A 59 11.78 15.93 14.77
C VAL A 59 12.05 16.34 13.33
N ASP A 60 12.32 17.64 13.14
CA ASP A 60 12.36 18.23 11.81
C ASP A 60 13.28 17.49 10.83
N GLY A 61 12.78 17.29 9.63
CA GLY A 61 13.44 16.54 8.58
C GLY A 61 13.55 15.02 8.84
N LYS A 62 12.96 14.49 9.92
CA LYS A 62 13.05 13.07 10.29
C LYS A 62 11.71 12.38 10.48
N GLU A 63 10.90 12.90 11.37
CA GLU A 63 9.59 12.37 11.71
C GLU A 63 8.66 13.48 12.16
N TYR A 64 7.37 13.29 12.02
CA TYR A 64 6.39 14.33 12.26
C TYR A 64 5.29 13.84 13.21
N ALA A 65 4.86 14.73 14.11
CA ALA A 65 3.78 14.43 15.04
C ALA A 65 2.52 14.02 14.28
N GLY A 66 1.88 12.94 14.72
CA GLY A 66 0.66 12.42 14.11
C GLY A 66 0.87 11.32 13.07
N GLU A 67 2.06 11.18 12.50
CA GLU A 67 2.34 10.09 11.56
C GLU A 67 2.53 8.74 12.27
N TRP A 68 2.42 7.65 11.50
CA TRP A 68 2.85 6.32 11.92
C TRP A 68 4.14 5.90 11.19
N PRO A 69 5.00 5.08 11.85
CA PRO A 69 6.26 4.67 11.27
C PRO A 69 6.11 3.93 9.94
N ALA A 70 6.82 4.40 8.93
CA ALA A 70 7.04 3.71 7.68
C ALA A 70 8.53 3.49 7.45
N TYR A 71 8.86 2.44 6.73
CA TYR A 71 10.25 2.10 6.43
C TYR A 71 10.40 1.87 4.93
N MET A 72 11.43 2.50 4.38
CA MET A 72 11.85 2.37 2.99
C MET A 72 13.08 1.47 2.89
N GLN A 73 13.12 0.63 1.88
CA GLN A 73 14.24 -0.27 1.60
C GLN A 73 14.41 -0.42 0.09
N MET A 74 15.65 -0.41 -0.40
CA MET A 74 15.91 -0.81 -1.78
C MET A 74 15.72 -2.30 -2.00
N HIS A 75 15.20 -2.67 -3.16
CA HIS A 75 15.10 -4.07 -3.53
C HIS A 75 16.50 -4.71 -3.63
N THR A 76 16.64 -5.96 -3.20
CA THR A 76 17.93 -6.68 -3.12
C THR A 76 18.70 -6.74 -4.42
N ARG A 77 18.02 -6.77 -5.58
CA ARG A 77 18.68 -6.74 -6.90
C ARG A 77 19.36 -5.41 -7.24
N PHE A 78 19.03 -4.35 -6.50
CA PHE A 78 19.63 -3.03 -6.66
C PHE A 78 20.62 -2.68 -5.54
N VAL A 79 21.07 -3.68 -4.78
CA VAL A 79 21.95 -3.48 -3.61
C VAL A 79 23.27 -2.81 -3.99
N LEU A 80 23.79 -3.02 -5.19
CA LEU A 80 24.98 -2.31 -5.67
C LEU A 80 24.75 -0.80 -5.79
N LEU A 81 23.50 -0.37 -5.98
CA LEU A 81 23.09 1.03 -6.13
C LEU A 81 22.45 1.59 -4.86
N GLY A 82 22.31 0.79 -3.82
CA GLY A 82 21.66 1.16 -2.58
C GLY A 82 22.08 0.32 -1.40
N THR A 83 21.28 0.33 -0.35
CA THR A 83 21.57 -0.39 0.89
C THR A 83 20.48 -1.40 1.19
N ARG A 84 20.85 -2.51 1.86
CA ARG A 84 19.90 -3.52 2.38
C ARG A 84 19.19 -3.03 3.65
N HIS A 85 19.65 -1.93 4.25
CA HIS A 85 19.03 -1.40 5.46
C HIS A 85 17.66 -0.82 5.19
N LYS A 86 16.79 -0.95 6.16
CA LYS A 86 15.54 -0.23 6.21
C LYS A 86 15.79 1.14 6.83
N TYR A 87 15.29 2.17 6.17
CA TYR A 87 15.32 3.54 6.67
C TYR A 87 13.90 3.97 6.99
N ARG A 88 13.73 4.61 8.13
CA ARG A 88 12.50 5.30 8.40
C ARG A 88 12.27 6.38 7.35
N ASP A 89 11.06 6.47 6.85
CA ASP A 89 10.65 7.47 5.88
C ASP A 89 9.29 8.03 6.25
N SER A 90 9.16 9.35 6.22
CA SER A 90 7.88 10.01 6.38
C SER A 90 7.24 10.19 5.02
N ASN A 91 6.06 9.60 4.84
CA ASN A 91 5.31 9.70 3.60
C ASN A 91 3.80 9.80 3.87
N SER A 92 3.10 10.46 2.98
CA SER A 92 1.66 10.67 3.05
C SER A 92 0.91 9.35 3.10
N PHE A 93 1.27 8.41 2.22
CA PHE A 93 0.54 7.18 1.98
C PHE A 93 0.35 6.33 3.24
N THR A 94 1.41 6.17 4.05
CA THR A 94 1.33 5.37 5.29
C THR A 94 0.41 6.04 6.30
N THR A 95 0.55 7.35 6.49
CA THR A 95 -0.24 8.10 7.46
C THR A 95 -1.70 8.20 7.01
N ILE A 96 -1.94 8.54 5.74
CA ILE A 96 -3.29 8.58 5.14
C ILE A 96 -3.94 7.20 5.18
N GLY A 97 -3.20 6.15 4.78
CA GLY A 97 -3.73 4.79 4.75
C GLY A 97 -4.14 4.30 6.14
N THR A 98 -3.28 4.50 7.15
CA THR A 98 -3.59 4.15 8.55
C THR A 98 -4.77 4.96 9.09
N HIS A 99 -4.78 6.28 8.86
CA HIS A 99 -5.88 7.17 9.23
C HIS A 99 -7.22 6.71 8.62
N ASN A 100 -7.26 6.43 7.32
CA ASN A 100 -8.50 6.05 6.64
C ASN A 100 -9.04 4.69 7.13
N LEU A 101 -8.15 3.73 7.44
CA LEU A 101 -8.54 2.45 8.02
C LEU A 101 -9.11 2.64 9.43
N LEU A 102 -8.49 3.48 10.26
CA LEU A 102 -8.98 3.80 11.60
C LEU A 102 -10.28 4.60 11.55
N ALA A 103 -10.42 5.56 10.63
CA ALA A 103 -11.63 6.33 10.45
C ALA A 103 -12.82 5.44 10.03
N GLU A 104 -12.60 4.50 9.11
CA GLU A 104 -13.61 3.52 8.73
C GLU A 104 -13.95 2.58 9.90
N LEU A 105 -12.94 2.15 10.66
CA LEU A 105 -13.13 1.33 11.86
C LEU A 105 -13.99 2.07 12.90
N TYR A 106 -13.72 3.36 13.14
CA TYR A 106 -14.51 4.19 14.04
C TYR A 106 -15.96 4.37 13.58
N LEU A 107 -16.18 4.59 12.29
CA LEU A 107 -17.55 4.70 11.74
C LEU A 107 -18.29 3.36 11.75
N LEU A 108 -17.57 2.24 11.77
CA LEU A 108 -18.14 0.92 11.92
C LEU A 108 -18.54 0.62 13.38
N ASP A 109 -17.78 1.13 14.34
CA ASP A 109 -17.99 0.97 15.78
C ASP A 109 -17.55 2.24 16.55
N THR A 110 -18.50 3.13 16.80
CA THR A 110 -18.26 4.41 17.48
C THR A 110 -17.97 4.27 18.99
N THR A 111 -18.03 3.07 19.54
CA THR A 111 -17.64 2.81 20.93
C THR A 111 -16.12 2.80 21.13
N LEU A 112 -15.35 2.64 20.03
CA LEU A 112 -13.88 2.68 20.01
C LEU A 112 -13.36 4.12 20.06
N LYS A 113 -13.62 4.81 21.18
CA LYS A 113 -13.38 6.25 21.35
C LYS A 113 -11.91 6.64 21.27
N GLU A 114 -10.99 5.73 21.58
CA GLU A 114 -9.54 5.90 21.49
C GLU A 114 -9.04 6.20 20.07
N ILE A 115 -9.84 5.91 19.05
CA ILE A 115 -9.51 6.21 17.66
C ILE A 115 -9.56 7.73 17.38
N ARG A 116 -10.51 8.46 17.96
CA ARG A 116 -10.68 9.89 17.65
C ARG A 116 -9.43 10.74 17.90
N PRO A 117 -8.75 10.64 19.06
CA PRO A 117 -7.51 11.39 19.30
C PRO A 117 -6.40 11.06 18.29
N MET A 118 -6.31 9.80 17.85
CA MET A 118 -5.34 9.41 16.84
C MET A 118 -5.63 10.06 15.48
N LEU A 119 -6.90 10.10 15.08
CA LEU A 119 -7.32 10.75 13.83
C LEU A 119 -7.10 12.26 13.86
N GLU A 120 -7.51 12.92 14.94
CA GLU A 120 -7.32 14.35 15.14
C GLU A 120 -5.85 14.75 15.07
N LYS A 121 -4.97 13.96 15.68
CA LYS A 121 -3.53 14.18 15.67
C LYS A 121 -2.89 13.94 14.30
N ALA A 122 -3.38 12.96 13.53
CA ALA A 122 -2.83 12.64 12.21
C ALA A 122 -3.27 13.64 11.12
N TYR A 123 -4.43 14.26 11.26
CA TYR A 123 -5.02 15.06 10.20
C TYR A 123 -4.18 16.27 9.78
N PRO A 124 -3.60 17.11 10.68
CA PRO A 124 -2.70 18.20 10.29
C PRO A 124 -1.48 17.70 9.52
N GLU A 125 -0.93 16.55 9.92
CA GLU A 125 0.19 15.94 9.22
C GLU A 125 -0.21 15.53 7.79
N ILE A 126 -1.37 14.90 7.61
CA ILE A 126 -1.90 14.56 6.29
C ILE A 126 -2.04 15.81 5.42
N ARG A 127 -2.62 16.89 5.96
CA ARG A 127 -2.81 18.16 5.22
C ARG A 127 -1.50 18.80 4.80
N SER A 128 -0.41 18.54 5.50
CA SER A 128 0.92 19.08 5.18
C SER A 128 1.52 18.57 3.85
N TYR A 129 1.00 17.47 3.31
CA TYR A 129 1.40 16.92 2.00
C TYR A 129 0.61 17.54 0.84
N ALA A 130 -0.42 18.32 1.13
CA ALA A 130 -1.30 18.89 0.12
C ALA A 130 -0.73 20.15 -0.53
N THR A 131 -1.08 20.36 -1.78
CA THR A 131 -1.03 21.65 -2.47
C THR A 131 -2.43 21.94 -3.01
N GLY A 132 -3.17 22.80 -2.32
CA GLY A 132 -4.62 22.86 -2.51
C GLY A 132 -5.26 21.56 -2.05
N ASN A 133 -6.01 20.92 -2.96
CA ASN A 133 -6.63 19.60 -2.73
C ASN A 133 -5.91 18.44 -3.45
N ALA A 134 -4.73 18.69 -4.02
CA ALA A 134 -3.88 17.65 -4.61
C ALA A 134 -2.77 17.27 -3.65
N TYR A 135 -2.51 15.98 -3.49
CA TYR A 135 -1.55 15.44 -2.54
C TYR A 135 -0.36 14.80 -3.26
N ASN A 136 0.71 14.64 -2.51
CA ASN A 136 1.93 14.00 -2.97
C ASN A 136 2.46 13.02 -1.92
N PHE A 137 3.20 12.03 -2.37
CA PHE A 137 3.80 11.02 -1.53
C PHE A 137 4.81 11.57 -0.52
N TRP A 138 5.65 12.54 -0.92
CA TRP A 138 6.66 13.15 -0.05
C TRP A 138 6.42 14.63 0.20
N LYS A 139 6.89 15.08 1.35
CA LYS A 139 6.94 16.51 1.69
C LYS A 139 7.95 17.25 0.86
N LYS A 140 7.71 18.57 0.70
CA LYS A 140 8.71 19.51 0.22
C LYS A 140 9.70 19.82 1.35
N LEU A 141 10.93 19.39 1.19
CA LEU A 141 12.02 19.56 2.14
C LEU A 141 13.20 20.24 1.47
N PRO A 142 14.11 20.86 2.22
CA PRO A 142 15.37 21.34 1.66
C PRO A 142 16.09 20.20 0.94
N PRO A 143 16.66 20.43 -0.25
CA PRO A 143 17.47 19.41 -0.92
C PRO A 143 18.69 19.06 -0.07
N ASN A 144 19.24 17.88 -0.29
CA ASN A 144 20.41 17.45 0.47
C ASN A 144 21.63 18.33 0.13
N ARG A 145 22.10 19.10 1.10
CA ARG A 145 23.16 20.12 0.91
C ARG A 145 24.53 19.54 0.58
N ASP A 146 24.82 18.30 0.99
CA ASP A 146 26.14 17.68 0.79
C ASP A 146 26.53 17.53 -0.69
N LEU A 147 25.60 17.83 -1.60
CA LEU A 147 25.78 17.69 -3.05
C LEU A 147 25.45 18.98 -3.82
N GLN A 148 25.15 20.07 -3.14
CA GLN A 148 24.99 21.38 -3.78
C GLN A 148 26.35 21.86 -4.30
N ARG A 149 26.42 22.22 -5.56
CA ARG A 149 27.61 22.81 -6.19
C ARG A 149 27.30 24.22 -6.59
N GLY A 150 28.32 25.08 -6.56
CA GLY A 150 28.38 26.51 -6.61
C GLY A 150 27.51 27.38 -7.55
N ASN A 151 26.50 26.81 -8.23
CA ASN A 151 25.54 27.53 -9.08
C ASN A 151 24.10 27.27 -8.68
N GLU A 152 23.85 26.89 -7.45
CA GLU A 152 22.48 26.64 -6.96
C GLU A 152 21.78 28.00 -6.68
N PRO A 153 20.47 28.10 -6.99
CA PRO A 153 19.71 29.31 -6.69
C PRO A 153 19.67 29.60 -5.19
N SER A 154 19.63 30.88 -4.82
CA SER A 154 19.49 31.31 -3.44
C SER A 154 18.20 32.15 -3.32
N PRO A 155 17.25 31.83 -2.43
CA PRO A 155 17.25 30.67 -1.54
C PRO A 155 17.05 29.34 -2.31
N VAL A 156 17.60 28.26 -1.77
CA VAL A 156 17.47 26.93 -2.39
C VAL A 156 16.01 26.47 -2.35
N PRO A 157 15.39 26.18 -3.49
CA PRO A 157 13.99 25.74 -3.52
C PRO A 157 13.78 24.39 -2.81
N LEU A 158 12.64 24.26 -2.15
CA LEU A 158 12.22 22.98 -1.55
C LEU A 158 11.89 21.96 -2.64
N VAL A 159 12.28 20.71 -2.42
CA VAL A 159 12.00 19.57 -3.29
C VAL A 159 11.27 18.48 -2.53
N ARG A 160 10.42 17.73 -3.20
CA ARG A 160 9.83 16.51 -2.64
C ARG A 160 10.89 15.42 -2.57
N ARG A 161 11.11 14.87 -1.41
CA ARG A 161 12.13 13.84 -1.19
C ARG A 161 11.87 13.01 0.06
N PRO A 162 12.43 11.77 0.12
CA PRO A 162 12.48 10.97 1.34
C PRO A 162 13.16 11.72 2.49
N THR A 163 12.71 11.48 3.74
CA THR A 163 13.29 12.10 4.93
C THR A 163 14.65 11.52 5.29
N HIS A 164 14.81 10.21 5.18
CA HIS A 164 15.94 9.48 5.76
C HIS A 164 16.75 8.64 4.75
N TYR A 165 16.79 8.96 3.50
CA TYR A 165 17.54 8.15 2.55
C TYR A 165 19.02 8.53 2.53
N LYS A 166 19.90 7.60 2.98
CA LYS A 166 21.35 7.83 3.15
C LYS A 166 22.16 7.91 1.85
N LEU A 167 21.60 7.59 0.70
CA LEU A 167 22.24 8.01 -0.53
C LEU A 167 22.11 9.53 -0.61
N ASN A 168 22.93 10.25 0.13
CA ASN A 168 23.08 11.68 0.10
C ASN A 168 23.33 12.15 -1.34
N SER A 169 22.32 12.00 -2.18
CA SER A 169 22.41 12.17 -3.60
C SER A 169 21.38 13.19 -4.05
N ARG A 170 21.85 14.26 -4.63
CA ARG A 170 21.08 15.20 -5.43
C ARG A 170 20.15 14.49 -6.41
N TYR A 171 20.56 13.34 -6.92
CA TYR A 171 19.79 12.53 -7.85
C TYR A 171 18.56 11.89 -7.22
N ILE A 172 18.64 11.40 -5.99
CA ILE A 172 17.48 10.86 -5.29
C ILE A 172 16.48 11.95 -4.98
N ASN A 173 16.96 13.12 -4.54
CA ASN A 173 16.07 14.26 -4.34
C ASN A 173 15.32 14.61 -5.62
N ASN A 174 16.01 14.66 -6.76
CA ASN A 174 15.36 14.96 -8.03
C ASN A 174 14.47 13.81 -8.54
N ALA A 175 14.87 12.54 -8.35
CA ALA A 175 14.07 11.39 -8.74
C ALA A 175 12.77 11.25 -7.90
N ALA A 176 12.78 11.78 -6.69
CA ALA A 176 11.63 11.82 -5.80
C ALA A 176 10.77 13.09 -5.98
N ASN A 177 11.28 14.12 -6.67
CA ASN A 177 10.57 15.37 -6.90
C ASN A 177 9.57 15.23 -8.05
N VAL A 178 8.56 14.40 -7.82
CA VAL A 178 7.50 14.08 -8.79
C VAL A 178 6.29 14.99 -8.63
N GLU A 179 5.46 15.06 -9.67
CA GLU A 179 4.15 15.73 -9.60
C GLU A 179 3.23 15.09 -8.54
N ASN A 180 2.15 15.79 -8.17
CA ASN A 180 1.10 15.19 -7.38
C ASN A 180 0.50 14.00 -8.13
N ASP A 181 -0.03 13.03 -7.42
CA ASP A 181 -0.62 11.86 -8.04
C ASP A 181 -2.10 11.66 -7.63
N ALA A 182 -2.80 10.90 -8.45
CA ALA A 182 -4.22 10.64 -8.27
C ALA A 182 -4.50 9.75 -7.05
N ASP A 183 -3.56 8.92 -6.65
CA ASP A 183 -3.70 7.98 -5.54
C ASP A 183 -3.64 8.67 -4.19
N ASP A 184 -2.54 9.38 -3.93
CA ASP A 184 -2.40 10.18 -2.71
C ASP A 184 -3.46 11.28 -2.65
N THR A 185 -3.84 11.85 -3.81
CA THR A 185 -4.92 12.85 -3.89
C THR A 185 -6.27 12.25 -3.53
N ALA A 186 -6.64 11.10 -4.08
CA ALA A 186 -7.89 10.43 -3.73
C ALA A 186 -7.92 10.02 -2.26
N SER A 187 -6.83 9.42 -1.78
CA SER A 187 -6.72 8.93 -0.41
C SER A 187 -6.68 10.08 0.61
N GLY A 188 -5.98 11.18 0.33
CA GLY A 188 -5.91 12.36 1.19
C GLY A 188 -7.23 13.13 1.27
N ASN A 189 -7.95 13.24 0.14
CA ASN A 189 -9.30 13.82 0.15
C ASN A 189 -10.31 12.90 0.84
N LEU A 190 -10.14 11.58 0.76
CA LEU A 190 -10.93 10.63 1.54
C LEU A 190 -10.66 10.80 3.05
N ALA A 191 -9.42 11.07 3.45
CA ALA A 191 -9.12 11.39 4.85
C ALA A 191 -9.81 12.68 5.31
N THR A 192 -9.83 13.71 4.46
CA THR A 192 -10.59 14.95 4.72
C THR A 192 -12.08 14.68 4.80
N TRP A 193 -12.63 13.86 3.93
CA TRP A 193 -14.04 13.44 3.98
C TRP A 193 -14.35 12.72 5.30
N TYR A 194 -13.54 11.77 5.74
CA TYR A 194 -13.70 11.09 7.03
C TYR A 194 -13.61 12.06 8.20
N HIS A 195 -12.63 12.99 8.15
CA HIS A 195 -12.49 14.01 9.19
C HIS A 195 -13.76 14.85 9.31
N ASN A 196 -14.32 15.31 8.19
CA ASN A 196 -15.56 16.05 8.17
C ASN A 196 -16.73 15.25 8.77
N GLN A 197 -16.85 13.95 8.43
CA GLN A 197 -17.92 13.08 8.96
C GLN A 197 -17.78 12.84 10.46
N ILE A 198 -16.55 12.66 10.97
CA ILE A 198 -16.30 12.28 12.36
C ILE A 198 -16.32 13.50 13.30
N PHE A 199 -15.79 14.63 12.84
CA PHE A 199 -15.60 15.82 13.67
C PHE A 199 -16.57 16.96 13.35
N GLY A 200 -17.38 16.82 12.30
CA GLY A 200 -18.36 17.85 11.90
C GLY A 200 -17.71 19.08 11.24
N THR A 201 -16.46 18.96 10.77
CA THR A 201 -15.76 20.01 10.03
C THR A 201 -16.30 20.13 8.60
N LYS A 202 -15.92 21.20 7.89
CA LYS A 202 -16.32 21.47 6.50
C LYS A 202 -15.11 21.79 5.63
N ASP A 203 -14.02 21.05 5.85
CA ASP A 203 -12.81 21.22 5.04
C ASP A 203 -13.07 20.86 3.58
N SER A 204 -12.52 21.65 2.67
CA SER A 204 -12.71 21.44 1.23
C SER A 204 -12.03 20.16 0.75
N THR A 205 -12.71 19.44 -0.13
CA THR A 205 -12.20 18.26 -0.82
C THR A 205 -12.13 18.49 -2.32
N ALA A 206 -11.34 17.70 -3.04
CA ALA A 206 -11.27 17.74 -4.48
C ALA A 206 -12.60 17.30 -5.10
N SER A 207 -13.05 18.00 -6.13
CA SER A 207 -14.15 17.52 -6.98
C SER A 207 -13.62 16.53 -8.04
N HIS A 208 -14.55 15.82 -8.70
CA HIS A 208 -14.22 14.95 -9.83
C HIS A 208 -13.42 15.67 -10.93
N ALA A 209 -13.62 16.98 -11.11
CA ALA A 209 -12.97 17.75 -12.17
C ALA A 209 -11.43 17.72 -12.08
N LEU A 210 -10.87 17.60 -10.87
CA LEU A 210 -9.42 17.47 -10.67
C LEU A 210 -8.88 16.20 -11.33
N PHE A 211 -9.58 15.09 -11.21
CA PHE A 211 -9.18 13.81 -11.81
C PHE A 211 -9.52 13.75 -13.30
N ASP A 212 -10.68 14.30 -13.71
CA ASP A 212 -11.14 14.34 -15.09
C ASP A 212 -10.24 15.20 -16.00
N ALA A 213 -9.46 16.10 -15.45
CA ALA A 213 -8.44 16.85 -16.18
C ALA A 213 -7.27 15.96 -16.68
N PHE A 214 -7.11 14.76 -16.10
CA PHE A 214 -5.99 13.85 -16.36
C PHE A 214 -6.47 12.46 -16.79
N LEU A 215 -7.31 12.40 -17.82
CA LEU A 215 -7.77 11.14 -18.41
C LEU A 215 -6.81 10.67 -19.51
N ASP A 216 -6.68 9.35 -19.66
CA ASP A 216 -5.84 8.72 -20.68
C ASP A 216 -6.20 9.15 -22.10
N GLU A 217 -7.47 9.42 -22.38
CA GLU A 217 -7.92 9.94 -23.68
C GLU A 217 -7.35 11.34 -24.00
N ASN A 218 -7.08 12.14 -22.97
CA ASN A 218 -6.51 13.48 -23.08
C ASN A 218 -4.98 13.49 -23.07
N ARG A 219 -4.37 12.32 -23.07
CA ARG A 219 -2.92 12.16 -23.07
C ARG A 219 -2.30 12.84 -24.26
N LYS A 220 -1.34 13.74 -24.01
CA LYS A 220 -0.63 14.48 -25.05
C LYS A 220 0.31 13.58 -25.87
N ASN A 221 0.98 12.67 -25.18
CA ASN A 221 1.97 11.77 -25.78
C ASN A 221 1.52 10.31 -25.62
N ARG A 222 1.28 9.63 -26.76
CA ARG A 222 0.86 8.23 -26.80
C ARG A 222 1.99 7.37 -27.33
N HIS A 223 2.61 6.60 -26.43
CA HIS A 223 3.71 5.71 -26.79
C HIS A 223 3.38 4.29 -26.35
N TRP A 224 3.84 3.30 -27.10
CA TRP A 224 3.63 1.87 -26.80
C TRP A 224 4.09 1.48 -25.37
N TYR A 225 5.14 2.10 -24.85
CA TYR A 225 5.67 1.81 -23.51
C TYR A 225 4.79 2.37 -22.38
N ASN A 226 3.89 3.32 -22.63
CA ASN A 226 2.88 3.71 -21.64
C ASN A 226 1.96 2.55 -21.27
N TYR A 227 1.77 1.63 -22.23
CA TYR A 227 0.88 0.49 -22.13
C TYR A 227 1.62 -0.84 -22.01
N LEU A 228 2.95 -0.80 -21.87
CA LEU A 228 3.82 -1.99 -21.85
C LEU A 228 3.38 -3.04 -20.84
N PHE A 229 2.88 -2.60 -19.70
CA PHE A 229 2.52 -3.49 -18.59
C PHE A 229 1.03 -3.77 -18.49
N ASN A 230 0.18 -2.82 -18.81
CA ASN A 230 -1.26 -2.95 -18.66
C ASN A 230 -2.01 -3.21 -19.97
N GLY A 231 -1.42 -2.89 -21.13
CA GLY A 231 -1.94 -3.28 -22.46
C GLY A 231 -3.33 -2.77 -22.78
N CYS A 232 -3.72 -1.62 -22.26
CA CYS A 232 -5.03 -1.01 -22.46
C CYS A 232 -4.89 0.44 -22.96
N PRO A 233 -4.62 0.66 -24.25
CA PRO A 233 -4.50 2.00 -24.81
C PRO A 233 -5.88 2.68 -24.89
N ASN A 234 -5.90 4.01 -24.75
CA ASN A 234 -7.10 4.86 -24.91
C ASN A 234 -8.28 4.42 -24.01
N SER A 235 -7.99 4.10 -22.76
CA SER A 235 -8.99 3.58 -21.84
C SER A 235 -9.94 4.65 -21.29
N SER A 236 -9.64 5.93 -21.43
CA SER A 236 -10.28 7.06 -20.73
C SER A 236 -10.24 6.94 -19.20
N ALA A 237 -9.35 6.08 -18.67
CA ALA A 237 -9.12 5.93 -17.24
C ALA A 237 -8.30 7.09 -16.69
N TYR A 238 -8.32 7.26 -15.37
CA TYR A 238 -7.51 8.27 -14.69
C TYR A 238 -6.03 7.93 -14.79
N MET A 239 -5.24 8.89 -15.23
CA MET A 239 -3.78 8.78 -15.21
C MET A 239 -3.25 8.92 -13.78
N THR A 240 -2.10 8.31 -13.52
CA THR A 240 -1.52 8.30 -12.16
C THR A 240 -1.07 9.68 -11.72
N TRP A 241 -0.42 10.47 -12.59
CA TRP A 241 0.16 11.75 -12.23
C TRP A 241 -0.74 12.93 -12.61
N LEU A 242 -0.99 13.82 -11.66
CA LEU A 242 -1.80 15.04 -11.82
C LEU A 242 -0.89 16.21 -12.22
N GLY A 243 -0.18 16.05 -13.30
CA GLY A 243 0.75 17.04 -13.84
C GLY A 243 0.74 17.10 -15.35
N ARG A 244 1.32 18.15 -15.91
CA ARG A 244 1.43 18.29 -17.36
C ARG A 244 2.50 17.38 -17.92
N GLU A 245 2.16 16.58 -18.92
CA GLU A 245 3.15 15.87 -19.71
C GLU A 245 4.07 16.90 -20.40
N ALA A 246 5.38 16.72 -20.25
CA ALA A 246 6.35 17.57 -20.93
C ALA A 246 6.23 17.39 -22.46
N ASP A 247 6.60 18.41 -23.21
CA ASP A 247 6.74 18.30 -24.66
C ASP A 247 7.78 17.23 -24.98
N PHE A 248 7.32 16.14 -25.61
CA PHE A 248 8.10 14.93 -25.70
C PHE A 248 8.95 14.93 -26.97
N LYS A 249 10.25 15.17 -26.80
CA LYS A 249 11.24 14.86 -27.84
C LYS A 249 11.83 13.49 -27.55
N ARG A 250 12.01 12.62 -28.56
CA ARG A 250 12.60 11.28 -28.40
C ARG A 250 13.86 11.27 -27.53
N TRP A 251 14.64 12.36 -27.60
CA TRP A 251 15.83 12.57 -26.80
C TRP A 251 15.55 12.72 -25.30
N ASN A 252 14.38 13.18 -24.92
CA ASN A 252 13.99 13.32 -23.51
C ASN A 252 13.71 11.96 -22.84
N ILE A 253 13.34 10.91 -23.61
CA ILE A 253 13.25 9.55 -23.05
C ILE A 253 14.63 9.08 -22.60
N LEU A 254 15.61 9.15 -23.49
CA LEU A 254 16.97 8.71 -23.17
C LEU A 254 17.54 9.51 -22.00
N LYS A 255 17.30 10.83 -21.97
CA LYS A 255 17.65 11.68 -20.82
C LYS A 255 16.96 11.22 -19.56
N THR A 256 15.67 10.94 -19.59
CA THR A 256 14.88 10.53 -18.40
C THR A 256 15.22 9.11 -17.97
N ILE A 257 15.45 8.18 -18.89
CA ILE A 257 15.94 6.84 -18.59
C ILE A 257 17.34 6.93 -17.98
N GLY A 258 18.25 7.70 -18.58
CA GLY A 258 19.58 7.96 -18.05
C GLY A 258 19.51 8.57 -16.66
N HIS A 259 18.67 9.57 -16.46
CA HIS A 259 18.40 10.20 -15.16
C HIS A 259 17.94 9.21 -14.08
N ASN A 260 16.97 8.35 -14.40
CA ASN A 260 16.45 7.39 -13.43
C ASN A 260 17.36 6.16 -13.21
N GLN A 261 18.32 5.92 -14.09
CA GLN A 261 19.27 4.79 -13.99
C GLN A 261 20.65 5.20 -13.48
N THR A 262 21.00 6.50 -13.59
CA THR A 262 22.36 6.99 -13.29
C THR A 262 22.45 7.81 -12.00
N PHE A 263 21.62 7.48 -10.99
CA PHE A 263 21.71 8.15 -9.68
C PHE A 263 23.04 7.93 -8.95
N PHE A 264 23.94 7.16 -9.49
CA PHE A 264 25.32 7.05 -9.01
C PHE A 264 26.30 7.98 -9.76
N LEU A 265 25.92 8.55 -10.91
CA LEU A 265 26.76 9.48 -11.64
C LEU A 265 26.51 10.93 -11.17
N LYS A 266 27.57 11.63 -10.84
CA LYS A 266 27.52 13.00 -10.33
C LYS A 266 27.28 14.08 -11.40
N SER A 267 27.02 13.72 -12.65
CA SER A 267 26.87 14.70 -13.73
C SER A 267 25.41 15.05 -14.01
N SER A 268 25.14 16.32 -14.18
CA SER A 268 23.80 16.89 -14.38
C SER A 268 23.29 16.84 -15.81
N ILE A 269 23.96 16.17 -16.72
CA ILE A 269 23.66 16.15 -18.16
C ILE A 269 22.25 15.59 -18.44
N CYS A 270 21.69 14.83 -17.50
CA CYS A 270 20.42 14.13 -17.66
C CYS A 270 19.22 14.83 -17.01
N TYR A 271 19.38 16.00 -16.40
CA TYR A 271 18.29 16.69 -15.70
C TYR A 271 17.65 17.76 -16.56
N PRO A 272 16.30 17.74 -16.71
CA PRO A 272 15.64 18.82 -17.44
C PRO A 272 15.77 20.15 -16.72
N THR A 273 15.46 20.26 -15.45
CA THR A 273 15.66 21.46 -14.64
C THR A 273 15.72 21.04 -13.17
N PRO A 274 16.75 21.43 -12.43
CA PRO A 274 16.78 21.19 -10.99
C PRO A 274 15.56 21.87 -10.35
N TYR A 275 14.99 21.21 -9.33
CA TYR A 275 13.91 21.71 -8.49
C TYR A 275 12.49 21.76 -9.10
N GLN A 276 12.30 21.52 -10.37
CA GLN A 276 10.96 21.36 -10.94
C GLN A 276 10.44 19.92 -10.72
N ALA A 277 9.20 19.81 -10.26
CA ALA A 277 8.51 18.53 -10.26
C ALA A 277 8.33 18.01 -11.68
N TYR A 278 8.38 16.71 -11.87
CA TYR A 278 8.28 16.09 -13.18
C TYR A 278 7.49 14.77 -13.14
N ILE A 279 6.93 14.41 -14.27
CA ILE A 279 6.33 13.09 -14.46
C ILE A 279 7.44 12.10 -14.81
N PRO A 280 7.59 10.99 -14.07
CA PRO A 280 8.62 9.98 -14.34
C PRO A 280 8.59 9.51 -15.81
N TYR A 281 9.76 9.48 -16.45
CA TYR A 281 9.93 9.17 -17.90
C TYR A 281 9.23 10.13 -18.86
N GLY A 282 8.77 11.30 -18.39
CA GLY A 282 8.12 12.31 -19.22
C GLY A 282 6.73 11.90 -19.73
N THR A 283 6.22 10.76 -19.32
CA THR A 283 4.91 10.25 -19.73
C THR A 283 4.14 9.71 -18.54
N ASN A 284 2.84 9.98 -18.52
CA ASN A 284 1.95 9.50 -17.47
C ASN A 284 1.63 8.01 -17.67
N ASP A 285 1.34 7.30 -16.60
CA ASP A 285 0.98 5.88 -16.62
C ASP A 285 -0.46 5.64 -16.13
N LEU A 286 -0.90 4.38 -16.23
CA LEU A 286 -2.17 3.89 -15.71
C LEU A 286 -1.90 2.80 -14.67
N ASP A 287 -2.65 2.85 -13.57
CA ASP A 287 -2.61 1.85 -12.50
C ASP A 287 -4.04 1.51 -12.06
N ALA A 288 -4.37 0.22 -12.03
CA ALA A 288 -5.73 -0.21 -11.72
C ALA A 288 -6.10 -0.02 -10.23
N VAL A 289 -5.11 -0.04 -9.33
CA VAL A 289 -5.36 0.25 -7.91
C VAL A 289 -5.59 1.74 -7.70
N VAL A 290 -4.79 2.59 -8.37
CA VAL A 290 -5.02 4.05 -8.36
C VAL A 290 -6.42 4.38 -8.87
N ASN A 291 -6.83 3.80 -10.00
CA ASN A 291 -8.18 4.00 -10.54
C ASN A 291 -9.28 3.55 -9.56
N ALA A 292 -9.11 2.41 -8.88
CA ALA A 292 -10.06 1.94 -7.88
C ALA A 292 -10.09 2.86 -6.63
N ASN A 293 -8.97 3.43 -6.22
CA ASN A 293 -8.91 4.39 -5.11
C ASN A 293 -9.60 5.72 -5.46
N VAL A 294 -9.43 6.22 -6.70
CA VAL A 294 -10.18 7.39 -7.19
C VAL A 294 -11.69 7.10 -7.18
N LEU A 295 -12.13 5.94 -7.71
CA LEU A 295 -13.54 5.55 -7.69
C LEU A 295 -14.09 5.45 -6.26
N THR A 296 -13.30 4.91 -5.32
CA THR A 296 -13.67 4.84 -3.90
C THR A 296 -13.94 6.23 -3.32
N TYR A 297 -13.01 7.17 -3.55
CA TYR A 297 -13.16 8.53 -3.07
C TYR A 297 -14.39 9.22 -3.68
N LEU A 298 -14.52 9.16 -5.01
CA LEU A 298 -15.65 9.80 -5.72
C LEU A 298 -17.00 9.21 -5.31
N ALA A 299 -17.06 7.91 -5.01
CA ALA A 299 -18.28 7.28 -4.49
C ALA A 299 -18.64 7.81 -3.09
N LYS A 300 -17.64 7.94 -2.20
CA LYS A 300 -17.84 8.47 -0.83
C LYS A 300 -18.19 9.96 -0.82
N SER A 301 -17.59 10.76 -1.70
CA SER A 301 -17.88 12.21 -1.81
C SER A 301 -19.20 12.51 -2.52
N GLY A 302 -19.80 11.55 -3.21
CA GLY A 302 -21.03 11.75 -3.98
C GLY A 302 -20.81 12.23 -5.43
N ASP A 303 -19.55 12.39 -5.85
CA ASP A 303 -19.16 12.94 -7.16
C ASP A 303 -19.08 11.89 -8.27
N LEU A 304 -19.21 10.59 -7.95
CA LEU A 304 -18.96 9.49 -8.85
C LEU A 304 -19.78 9.56 -10.17
N SER A 305 -21.05 9.94 -10.07
CA SER A 305 -21.94 10.01 -11.24
C SER A 305 -21.60 11.15 -12.20
N GLN A 306 -20.91 12.16 -11.73
CA GLN A 306 -20.53 13.35 -12.50
C GLN A 306 -19.19 13.18 -13.23
N SER A 307 -18.36 12.23 -12.77
CA SER A 307 -17.03 12.04 -13.34
C SER A 307 -17.05 11.38 -14.71
N LYS A 308 -16.40 12.02 -15.66
CA LYS A 308 -16.21 11.53 -17.03
C LYS A 308 -15.30 10.30 -17.07
N GLY A 309 -14.31 10.23 -16.16
CA GLY A 309 -13.34 9.14 -16.07
C GLY A 309 -13.90 7.84 -15.51
N ARG A 310 -15.07 7.86 -14.84
CA ARG A 310 -15.66 6.68 -14.20
C ARG A 310 -15.77 5.47 -15.13
N ARG A 311 -16.34 5.67 -16.34
CA ARG A 311 -16.53 4.58 -17.31
C ARG A 311 -15.19 4.04 -17.80
N GLY A 312 -14.22 4.91 -18.04
CA GLY A 312 -12.87 4.54 -18.46
C GLY A 312 -12.14 3.75 -17.39
N ALA A 313 -12.19 4.19 -16.13
CA ALA A 313 -11.63 3.50 -14.98
C ALA A 313 -12.24 2.11 -14.79
N LYS A 314 -13.58 2.00 -14.83
CA LYS A 314 -14.30 0.72 -14.77
C LYS A 314 -13.84 -0.24 -15.86
N ASN A 315 -13.85 0.19 -17.11
CA ASN A 315 -13.44 -0.64 -18.24
C ASN A 315 -11.98 -1.08 -18.16
N PHE A 316 -11.10 -0.19 -17.69
CA PHE A 316 -9.70 -0.51 -17.49
C PHE A 316 -9.51 -1.57 -16.37
N ILE A 317 -10.19 -1.42 -15.22
CA ILE A 317 -10.19 -2.39 -14.11
C ILE A 317 -10.73 -3.75 -14.58
N GLU A 318 -11.86 -3.78 -15.27
CA GLU A 318 -12.50 -4.98 -15.81
C GLU A 318 -11.58 -5.71 -16.78
N HIS A 319 -10.99 -5.01 -17.73
CA HIS A 319 -10.00 -5.57 -18.68
C HIS A 319 -8.82 -6.25 -17.96
N GLN A 320 -8.31 -5.65 -16.87
CA GLN A 320 -7.22 -6.26 -16.09
C GLN A 320 -7.69 -7.56 -15.39
N ALA A 321 -8.90 -7.56 -14.84
CA ALA A 321 -9.48 -8.70 -14.15
C ALA A 321 -9.80 -9.87 -15.10
N GLU A 322 -10.48 -9.61 -16.22
CA GLU A 322 -10.80 -10.60 -17.25
C GLU A 322 -9.55 -11.27 -17.83
N ARG A 323 -8.49 -10.49 -18.04
CA ARG A 323 -7.19 -10.99 -18.50
C ARG A 323 -6.33 -11.60 -17.39
N GLN A 324 -6.87 -11.73 -16.19
CA GLN A 324 -6.18 -12.27 -15.02
C GLN A 324 -4.80 -11.62 -14.77
N ARG A 325 -4.68 -10.33 -15.05
CA ARG A 325 -3.41 -9.59 -14.95
C ARG A 325 -3.09 -9.15 -13.53
N TRP A 326 -3.45 -9.94 -12.54
CA TRP A 326 -3.35 -9.66 -11.11
C TRP A 326 -2.01 -9.05 -10.64
N ARG A 327 -0.92 -9.35 -11.35
CA ARG A 327 0.41 -8.83 -11.03
C ARG A 327 0.84 -7.65 -11.87
N ARG A 328 0.16 -7.39 -12.98
CA ARG A 328 0.52 -6.36 -13.95
C ARG A 328 -0.46 -5.19 -13.94
N ALA A 329 -1.63 -5.38 -13.34
CA ALA A 329 -2.67 -4.37 -13.24
C ALA A 329 -2.20 -3.12 -12.49
N ALA A 330 -1.31 -3.31 -11.50
CA ALA A 330 -0.76 -2.23 -10.69
C ALA A 330 0.75 -2.09 -10.87
N THR A 331 1.22 -0.86 -10.98
CA THR A 331 2.64 -0.51 -11.09
C THR A 331 3.25 -0.35 -9.70
N TYR A 332 2.55 0.34 -8.82
CA TYR A 332 3.02 0.78 -7.51
C TYR A 332 2.67 -0.21 -6.39
N TYR A 333 1.81 -1.18 -6.65
CA TYR A 333 1.31 -2.15 -5.68
C TYR A 333 1.82 -3.56 -5.98
N PRO A 334 2.91 -3.99 -5.32
CA PRO A 334 3.56 -5.26 -5.66
C PRO A 334 2.77 -6.49 -5.23
N ASN A 335 1.84 -6.36 -4.28
CA ASN A 335 0.99 -7.44 -3.83
C ASN A 335 -0.26 -7.56 -4.72
N ARG A 336 -0.45 -8.70 -5.38
CA ARG A 336 -1.57 -8.91 -6.31
C ARG A 336 -2.95 -8.81 -5.66
N TYR A 337 -3.07 -9.10 -4.36
CA TYR A 337 -4.34 -9.03 -3.64
C TYR A 337 -4.71 -7.59 -3.24
N HIS A 338 -3.77 -6.65 -3.34
CA HIS A 338 -4.10 -5.24 -3.19
C HIS A 338 -5.09 -4.78 -4.25
N PHE A 339 -4.96 -5.26 -5.48
CA PHE A 339 -5.92 -4.98 -6.55
C PHE A 339 -7.33 -5.46 -6.21
N HIS A 340 -7.47 -6.68 -5.64
CA HIS A 340 -8.76 -7.19 -5.17
C HIS A 340 -9.35 -6.33 -4.06
N TYR A 341 -8.51 -5.95 -3.09
CA TYR A 341 -8.90 -5.09 -1.97
C TYR A 341 -9.39 -3.71 -2.45
N ALA A 342 -8.66 -3.06 -3.34
CA ALA A 342 -9.01 -1.74 -3.84
C ALA A 342 -10.34 -1.76 -4.62
N VAL A 343 -10.56 -2.74 -5.49
CA VAL A 343 -11.81 -2.89 -6.24
C VAL A 343 -12.98 -3.24 -5.33
N ALA A 344 -12.78 -4.12 -4.35
CA ALA A 344 -13.82 -4.47 -3.38
C ALA A 344 -14.25 -3.25 -2.55
N ARG A 345 -13.29 -2.41 -2.16
CA ARG A 345 -13.54 -1.17 -1.43
C ARG A 345 -14.32 -0.15 -2.27
N ALA A 346 -13.99 -0.02 -3.56
CA ALA A 346 -14.72 0.86 -4.49
C ALA A 346 -16.19 0.39 -4.68
N LEU A 347 -16.40 -0.92 -4.82
CA LEU A 347 -17.74 -1.50 -4.91
C LEU A 347 -18.54 -1.24 -3.63
N ALA A 348 -17.97 -1.49 -2.45
CA ALA A 348 -18.61 -1.26 -1.17
C ALA A 348 -18.84 0.24 -0.88
N ALA A 349 -18.02 1.13 -1.45
CA ALA A 349 -18.22 2.57 -1.39
C ALA A 349 -19.43 3.06 -2.23
N GLY A 350 -19.94 2.23 -3.14
CA GLY A 350 -21.14 2.52 -3.94
C GLY A 350 -20.94 2.43 -5.48
N ASP A 351 -19.75 2.12 -5.97
CA ASP A 351 -19.59 1.92 -7.44
C ASP A 351 -20.08 0.53 -7.89
N THR A 352 -21.39 0.37 -7.97
CA THR A 352 -22.06 -0.88 -8.35
C THR A 352 -21.69 -1.38 -9.74
N SER A 353 -21.09 -0.53 -10.60
CA SER A 353 -20.63 -0.94 -11.93
C SER A 353 -19.50 -1.97 -11.90
N LEU A 354 -18.83 -2.13 -10.76
CA LEU A 354 -17.76 -3.10 -10.53
C LEU A 354 -18.25 -4.50 -10.12
N ARG A 355 -19.55 -4.74 -10.05
CA ARG A 355 -20.13 -6.03 -9.55
C ARG A 355 -19.67 -7.23 -10.37
N THR A 356 -19.64 -7.15 -11.69
CA THR A 356 -19.14 -8.24 -12.55
C THR A 356 -17.67 -8.53 -12.28
N THR A 357 -16.85 -7.47 -12.19
CA THR A 357 -15.42 -7.60 -11.84
C THR A 357 -15.22 -8.26 -10.47
N ALA A 358 -16.08 -7.93 -9.50
CA ALA A 358 -16.04 -8.54 -8.16
C ALA A 358 -16.26 -10.07 -8.21
N GLN A 359 -17.14 -10.58 -9.07
CA GLN A 359 -17.35 -12.02 -9.23
C GLN A 359 -16.09 -12.73 -9.76
N ILE A 360 -15.44 -12.14 -10.79
CA ILE A 360 -14.18 -12.66 -11.33
C ILE A 360 -13.09 -12.68 -10.24
N MET A 361 -13.00 -11.62 -9.44
CA MET A 361 -12.03 -11.52 -8.35
C MET A 361 -12.32 -12.51 -7.22
N LEU A 362 -13.57 -12.69 -6.85
CA LEU A 362 -13.97 -13.66 -5.82
C LEU A 362 -13.63 -15.09 -6.25
N THR A 363 -13.86 -15.44 -7.51
CA THR A 363 -13.44 -16.73 -8.07
C THR A 363 -11.95 -16.94 -7.90
N HIS A 364 -11.13 -15.96 -8.30
CA HIS A 364 -9.67 -16.03 -8.12
C HIS A 364 -9.25 -16.11 -6.64
N LEU A 365 -9.94 -15.44 -5.72
CA LEU A 365 -9.66 -15.56 -4.28
C LEU A 365 -9.92 -17.00 -3.80
N ARG A 366 -11.04 -17.60 -4.19
CA ARG A 366 -11.39 -18.99 -3.83
C ARG A 366 -10.35 -20.00 -4.35
N GLU A 367 -9.93 -19.85 -5.60
CA GLU A 367 -8.96 -20.76 -6.24
C GLU A 367 -7.55 -20.62 -5.66
N THR A 368 -7.21 -19.49 -5.07
CA THR A 368 -5.86 -19.21 -4.59
C THR A 368 -5.71 -19.25 -3.07
N GLN A 369 -6.80 -19.43 -2.34
CA GLN A 369 -6.74 -19.66 -0.90
C GLN A 369 -6.09 -21.03 -0.61
N ARG A 370 -5.17 -21.04 0.32
CA ARG A 370 -4.48 -22.25 0.75
C ARG A 370 -5.28 -23.02 1.80
N PRO A 371 -5.04 -24.32 2.01
CA PRO A 371 -5.77 -25.11 3.00
C PRO A 371 -5.73 -24.53 4.42
N ASN A 372 -4.67 -23.84 4.79
CA ASN A 372 -4.55 -23.16 6.08
C ASN A 372 -5.19 -21.76 6.11
N GLY A 373 -5.99 -21.39 5.12
CA GLY A 373 -6.67 -20.11 5.01
C GLY A 373 -5.82 -18.94 4.47
N SER A 374 -4.51 -19.13 4.30
CA SER A 374 -3.61 -18.04 3.87
C SER A 374 -3.64 -17.80 2.36
N PHE A 375 -3.16 -16.61 1.99
CA PHE A 375 -2.93 -16.21 0.60
C PHE A 375 -1.48 -15.84 0.37
N ARG A 376 -0.97 -16.03 -0.84
CA ARG A 376 0.41 -15.70 -1.18
C ARG A 376 0.49 -15.01 -2.54
N SER A 377 1.03 -13.82 -2.58
CA SER A 377 1.47 -13.20 -3.82
C SER A 377 2.74 -13.91 -4.29
N ARG A 378 2.80 -14.31 -5.57
CA ARG A 378 3.98 -15.02 -6.09
C ARG A 378 5.21 -14.13 -6.31
N ARG A 379 5.12 -12.83 -6.03
CA ARG A 379 6.30 -11.96 -6.04
C ARG A 379 7.14 -12.27 -4.81
N LYS A 380 8.42 -12.53 -5.00
CA LYS A 380 9.40 -12.65 -3.91
C LYS A 380 9.70 -11.26 -3.36
N VAL A 381 8.76 -10.69 -2.63
CA VAL A 381 8.91 -9.33 -2.10
C VAL A 381 9.62 -9.36 -0.75
N ASN A 382 9.14 -10.18 0.17
CA ASN A 382 9.80 -10.49 1.44
C ASN A 382 9.14 -11.70 2.13
N HIS A 383 9.67 -12.12 3.28
CA HIS A 383 9.15 -13.25 4.05
C HIS A 383 7.74 -13.03 4.63
N ARG A 384 7.26 -11.78 4.67
CA ARG A 384 5.98 -11.36 5.24
C ARG A 384 4.86 -11.20 4.20
N ASP A 385 5.15 -11.57 2.95
CA ASP A 385 4.20 -11.50 1.84
C ASP A 385 2.90 -12.27 2.13
N VAL A 386 2.98 -13.42 2.80
CA VAL A 386 1.82 -14.26 3.09
C VAL A 386 0.82 -13.56 4.02
N LEU A 387 1.29 -12.91 5.07
CA LEU A 387 0.43 -12.17 6.00
C LEU A 387 -0.22 -10.97 5.31
N GLN A 388 0.56 -10.13 4.63
CA GLN A 388 0.06 -8.96 3.91
C GLN A 388 -0.95 -9.36 2.82
N SER A 389 -0.68 -10.46 2.10
CA SER A 389 -1.60 -11.01 1.09
C SER A 389 -2.91 -11.49 1.70
N SER A 390 -2.83 -12.15 2.86
CA SER A 390 -4.02 -12.64 3.56
C SER A 390 -4.87 -11.52 4.13
N ALA A 391 -4.25 -10.45 4.62
CA ALA A 391 -4.96 -9.26 5.10
C ALA A 391 -5.74 -8.55 3.97
N TYR A 392 -5.11 -8.35 2.81
CA TYR A 392 -5.80 -7.78 1.65
C TYR A 392 -6.91 -8.68 1.13
N ALA A 393 -6.67 -10.01 1.04
CA ALA A 393 -7.67 -10.96 0.58
C ALA A 393 -8.87 -11.04 1.55
N LEU A 394 -8.62 -11.03 2.86
CA LEU A 394 -9.66 -10.99 3.88
C LEU A 394 -10.53 -9.75 3.71
N LEU A 395 -9.92 -8.55 3.64
CA LEU A 395 -10.68 -7.31 3.48
C LEU A 395 -11.43 -7.27 2.14
N ALA A 396 -10.83 -7.78 1.05
CA ALA A 396 -11.55 -7.88 -0.23
C ALA A 396 -12.82 -8.73 -0.08
N MET A 397 -12.75 -9.89 0.57
CA MET A 397 -13.91 -10.74 0.82
C MET A 397 -14.96 -10.04 1.69
N LEU A 398 -14.54 -9.33 2.73
CA LEU A 398 -15.46 -8.62 3.63
C LEU A 398 -16.15 -7.44 2.95
N TYR A 399 -15.45 -6.66 2.13
CA TYR A 399 -16.05 -5.60 1.32
C TYR A 399 -16.99 -6.14 0.23
N PHE A 400 -16.65 -7.27 -0.40
CA PHE A 400 -17.57 -7.94 -1.31
C PHE A 400 -18.85 -8.35 -0.59
N ARG A 401 -18.74 -8.92 0.61
CA ARG A 401 -19.90 -9.25 1.45
C ARG A 401 -20.73 -8.01 1.80
N GLU A 402 -20.08 -6.92 2.21
CA GLU A 402 -20.73 -5.64 2.49
C GLU A 402 -21.50 -5.11 1.28
N ALA A 403 -20.98 -5.28 0.09
CA ALA A 403 -21.61 -4.89 -1.18
C ALA A 403 -22.68 -5.91 -1.66
N GLY A 404 -23.04 -6.91 -0.87
CA GLY A 404 -24.06 -7.90 -1.20
C GLY A 404 -23.60 -8.96 -2.23
N VAL A 405 -22.29 -9.21 -2.33
CA VAL A 405 -21.74 -10.35 -3.08
C VAL A 405 -21.71 -11.57 -2.16
N ASP A 406 -22.13 -12.73 -2.66
CA ASP A 406 -22.14 -13.97 -1.88
C ASP A 406 -20.72 -14.51 -1.68
N VAL A 407 -20.17 -14.33 -0.48
CA VAL A 407 -18.83 -14.76 -0.09
C VAL A 407 -18.91 -15.96 0.85
N PRO A 408 -18.23 -17.09 0.57
CA PRO A 408 -18.25 -18.26 1.43
C PRO A 408 -17.72 -17.96 2.84
N ALA A 409 -18.54 -18.19 3.86
CA ALA A 409 -18.17 -17.94 5.26
C ALA A 409 -16.94 -18.75 5.70
N THR A 410 -16.79 -19.97 5.19
CA THR A 410 -15.64 -20.84 5.48
C THR A 410 -14.32 -20.20 5.05
N SER A 411 -14.25 -19.61 3.85
CA SER A 411 -13.05 -18.91 3.35
C SER A 411 -12.66 -17.74 4.24
N VAL A 412 -13.65 -16.95 4.68
CA VAL A 412 -13.41 -15.80 5.57
C VAL A 412 -12.92 -16.27 6.94
N LYS A 413 -13.59 -17.26 7.55
CA LYS A 413 -13.21 -17.83 8.85
C LYS A 413 -11.78 -18.39 8.84
N GLN A 414 -11.41 -19.14 7.80
CA GLN A 414 -10.05 -19.67 7.64
C GLN A 414 -9.01 -18.56 7.50
N ALA A 415 -9.31 -17.49 6.74
CA ALA A 415 -8.40 -16.35 6.59
C ALA A 415 -8.20 -15.61 7.93
N VAL A 416 -9.28 -15.39 8.70
CA VAL A 416 -9.21 -14.80 10.04
C VAL A 416 -8.38 -15.68 10.97
N GLN A 417 -8.62 -16.99 11.00
CA GLN A 417 -7.86 -17.92 11.82
C GLN A 417 -6.37 -17.89 11.51
N PHE A 418 -6.01 -17.88 10.22
CA PHE A 418 -4.61 -17.72 9.80
C PHE A 418 -4.02 -16.41 10.29
N ILE A 419 -4.70 -15.26 10.07
CA ILE A 419 -4.19 -13.95 10.44
C ILE A 419 -3.99 -13.84 11.96
N ARG A 420 -4.93 -14.35 12.76
CA ARG A 420 -4.82 -14.38 14.22
C ARG A 420 -3.63 -15.22 14.70
N SER A 421 -3.33 -16.33 14.03
CA SER A 421 -2.14 -17.16 14.35
C SER A 421 -0.80 -16.45 14.10
N GLN A 422 -0.79 -15.32 13.38
CA GLN A 422 0.41 -14.54 13.04
C GLN A 422 0.58 -13.29 13.92
N GLN A 423 -0.27 -13.07 14.90
CA GLN A 423 -0.20 -11.92 15.79
C GLN A 423 1.07 -11.93 16.64
N ARG A 424 1.55 -10.75 16.97
CA ARG A 424 2.57 -10.49 17.97
C ARG A 424 1.92 -9.85 19.18
N VAL A 425 2.25 -10.36 20.37
CA VAL A 425 1.68 -9.86 21.63
C VAL A 425 2.82 -9.37 22.50
N GLU A 426 2.78 -8.11 22.89
CA GLU A 426 3.77 -7.47 23.74
C GLU A 426 3.07 -6.45 24.67
N ASN A 427 3.12 -6.62 25.98
CA ASN A 427 2.64 -5.64 26.98
C ASN A 427 1.23 -5.08 26.68
N ASP A 428 0.21 -5.92 26.60
CA ASP A 428 -1.18 -5.54 26.26
C ASP A 428 -1.35 -4.85 24.88
N GLN A 429 -0.42 -5.09 24.00
CA GLN A 429 -0.48 -4.67 22.61
C GLN A 429 -0.47 -5.89 21.70
N ILE A 430 -1.25 -5.81 20.64
CA ILE A 430 -1.23 -6.79 19.55
C ILE A 430 -0.88 -6.07 18.26
N TYR A 431 0.07 -6.61 17.51
CA TYR A 431 0.40 -6.09 16.19
C TYR A 431 0.78 -7.20 15.22
N TRP A 432 0.78 -6.86 13.95
CA TRP A 432 1.20 -7.72 12.86
C TRP A 432 2.33 -7.09 12.08
N THR A 433 3.37 -7.86 11.88
CA THR A 433 4.54 -7.38 11.16
C THR A 433 4.22 -7.09 9.69
N GLY A 434 4.43 -5.86 9.26
CA GLY A 434 4.08 -5.37 7.93
C GLY A 434 4.88 -6.01 6.79
N GLY A 435 4.17 -6.45 5.76
CA GLY A 435 4.73 -6.76 4.46
C GLY A 435 4.90 -5.49 3.61
N VAL A 436 5.40 -5.68 2.36
CA VAL A 436 5.47 -4.57 1.41
C VAL A 436 4.07 -4.22 0.93
N PHE A 437 3.66 -3.00 1.19
CA PHE A 437 2.35 -2.49 0.77
C PHE A 437 2.42 -1.58 -0.45
N PHE A 438 3.55 -0.89 -0.65
CA PHE A 438 3.78 0.04 -1.75
C PHE A 438 5.20 -0.11 -2.29
N SER A 439 5.41 0.21 -3.55
CA SER A 439 6.73 0.23 -4.16
C SER A 439 6.92 1.42 -5.07
N GLY A 440 8.04 2.12 -4.91
CA GLY A 440 8.50 3.13 -5.85
C GLY A 440 9.15 2.49 -7.07
N GLY A 441 8.98 3.14 -8.20
CA GLY A 441 9.51 2.72 -9.50
C GLY A 441 8.41 2.71 -10.56
N THR A 442 8.77 3.03 -11.77
CA THR A 442 7.86 3.11 -12.91
C THR A 442 8.16 2.01 -13.94
N VAL A 443 8.90 2.30 -14.99
CA VAL A 443 9.34 1.29 -15.98
C VAL A 443 10.22 0.22 -15.32
N VAL A 444 11.13 0.62 -14.43
CA VAL A 444 11.84 -0.33 -13.55
C VAL A 444 11.03 -0.47 -12.26
N ARG A 445 10.19 -1.49 -12.23
CA ARG A 445 9.27 -1.76 -11.12
C ARG A 445 10.00 -2.26 -9.88
N ASN A 446 9.47 -1.93 -8.71
CA ASN A 446 9.90 -2.44 -7.42
C ASN A 446 11.37 -2.09 -7.09
N VAL A 447 11.75 -0.83 -7.30
CA VAL A 447 13.08 -0.34 -6.93
C VAL A 447 13.15 -0.07 -5.43
N LEU A 448 12.15 0.62 -4.90
CA LEU A 448 12.00 0.93 -3.48
C LEU A 448 10.78 0.18 -2.92
N TYR A 449 10.92 -0.36 -1.73
CA TYR A 449 9.83 -0.99 -0.99
C TYR A 449 9.50 -0.22 0.27
N PHE A 450 8.22 -0.13 0.57
CA PHE A 450 7.69 0.49 1.77
C PHE A 450 6.95 -0.54 2.63
N THR A 451 7.26 -0.54 3.92
CA THR A 451 6.64 -1.42 4.92
C THR A 451 6.25 -0.61 6.15
N SER A 452 5.15 -1.00 6.81
CA SER A 452 4.72 -0.43 8.08
C SER A 452 3.94 -1.47 8.87
N ASP A 453 4.36 -1.72 10.09
CA ASP A 453 3.65 -2.60 11.01
C ASP A 453 2.33 -1.94 11.44
N ALA A 454 2.33 -0.61 11.63
CA ALA A 454 1.12 0.15 11.97
C ALA A 454 0.05 0.08 10.87
N TYR A 455 0.43 0.31 9.61
CA TYR A 455 -0.51 0.17 8.49
C TYR A 455 -1.11 -1.24 8.42
N THR A 456 -0.28 -2.27 8.57
CA THR A 456 -0.75 -3.67 8.51
C THR A 456 -1.64 -4.01 9.71
N THR A 457 -1.31 -3.50 10.89
CA THR A 457 -2.12 -3.67 12.10
C THR A 457 -3.49 -2.99 11.96
N ALA A 458 -3.55 -1.75 11.47
CA ALA A 458 -4.81 -1.07 11.21
C ALA A 458 -5.67 -1.79 10.16
N LEU A 459 -5.03 -2.29 9.07
CA LEU A 459 -5.69 -3.08 8.03
C LEU A 459 -6.34 -4.35 8.62
N ILE A 460 -5.65 -5.05 9.49
CA ILE A 460 -6.14 -6.27 10.14
C ILE A 460 -7.20 -5.95 11.19
N ALA A 461 -7.01 -4.91 12.00
CA ALA A 461 -8.00 -4.50 13.01
C ALA A 461 -9.36 -4.17 12.36
N LEU A 462 -9.37 -3.43 11.24
CA LEU A 462 -10.59 -3.21 10.46
C LEU A 462 -11.18 -4.51 9.93
N GLY A 463 -10.34 -5.43 9.43
CA GLY A 463 -10.79 -6.74 8.96
C GLY A 463 -11.42 -7.57 10.06
N LEU A 464 -10.85 -7.62 11.26
CA LEU A 464 -11.40 -8.32 12.42
C LEU A 464 -12.73 -7.71 12.87
N GLN A 465 -12.86 -6.39 12.90
CA GLN A 465 -14.11 -5.73 13.26
C GLN A 465 -15.22 -5.94 12.22
N LYS A 466 -14.90 -5.88 10.91
CA LYS A 466 -15.84 -6.24 9.86
C LYS A 466 -16.26 -7.72 9.96
N PHE A 467 -15.33 -8.61 10.28
CA PHE A 467 -15.66 -10.02 10.51
C PHE A 467 -16.67 -10.18 11.65
N ARG A 468 -16.48 -9.54 12.80
CA ARG A 468 -17.45 -9.56 13.92
C ARG A 468 -18.85 -9.06 13.51
N LYS A 469 -18.90 -8.08 12.59
CA LYS A 469 -20.18 -7.54 12.13
C LYS A 469 -20.93 -8.47 11.20
N TYR A 470 -20.26 -9.24 10.37
CA TYR A 470 -20.89 -10.01 9.29
C TYR A 470 -20.95 -11.52 9.54
N TYR A 471 -20.21 -12.04 10.52
CA TYR A 471 -20.09 -13.47 10.84
C TYR A 471 -20.14 -13.76 12.35
#